data_f81fbb55de83932bcb269ef5bb9f7e00
#
_entry.id   f81fbb55de83932bcb269ef5bb9f7e00
#
_cell.length_a   1.000
_cell.length_b   1.000
_cell.length_c   1.000
_cell.angle_alpha   90.00
_cell.angle_beta   90.00
_cell.angle_gamma   90.00
#
_symmetry.space_group_name_H-M   'P 1'
#
loop_
_entity.id
_entity.type
_entity.pdbx_description
1 polymer ?
#
loop_
_entity_poly.entity_id
_entity_poly.type
_entity_poly.pdbx_seq_one_letter_code
_entity_poly.pdbx_strand_id
1 'polypeptide(L)' 'MTKETVFEGLKDILAGVKPKLDPSNISFDSKLLTDLGIDSLSMLLLSLAAENKFNMRFASDVKFETVGDVCDYILKAAN' A
#
# COMPACT_ATOMS: atom_id res chain seq x y z
N MET A 1 -0.01 -14.35 -8.24
CA MET A 1 -0.59 -13.10 -7.71
C MET A 1 -0.59 -12.07 -8.80
N THR A 2 -1.67 -11.32 -8.94
CA THR A 2 -1.79 -10.29 -9.96
C THR A 2 -1.75 -8.91 -9.31
N LYS A 3 -1.55 -7.87 -10.13
CA LYS A 3 -1.54 -6.49 -9.65
C LYS A 3 -2.90 -6.12 -9.04
N GLU A 4 -3.99 -6.61 -9.64
CA GLU A 4 -5.33 -6.36 -9.13
C GLU A 4 -5.55 -7.00 -7.76
N THR A 5 -5.06 -8.22 -7.56
CA THR A 5 -5.15 -8.91 -6.27
C THR A 5 -4.38 -8.16 -5.20
N VAL A 6 -3.18 -7.70 -5.53
CA VAL A 6 -2.37 -6.90 -4.62
C VAL A 6 -3.07 -5.59 -4.29
N PHE A 7 -3.65 -4.95 -5.30
CA PHE A 7 -4.36 -3.68 -5.14
C PHE A 7 -5.56 -3.84 -4.20
N GLU A 8 -6.35 -4.90 -4.36
CA GLU A 8 -7.49 -5.14 -3.48
C GLU A 8 -7.04 -5.38 -2.04
N GLY A 9 -5.99 -6.17 -1.85
CA GLY A 9 -5.43 -6.39 -0.52
C GLY A 9 -4.89 -5.11 0.10
N LEU A 10 -4.26 -4.27 -0.71
CA LEU A 10 -3.72 -3.00 -0.23
C LEU A 10 -4.84 -2.03 0.15
N LYS A 11 -5.96 -2.03 -0.58
CA LYS A 11 -7.11 -1.21 -0.21
C LYS A 11 -7.66 -1.62 1.16
N ASP A 12 -7.72 -2.91 1.43
CA ASP A 12 -8.15 -3.40 2.74
C ASP A 12 -7.22 -2.91 3.85
N ILE A 13 -5.91 -2.93 3.61
CA ILE A 13 -4.94 -2.44 4.56
C ILE A 13 -5.12 -0.93 4.78
N LEU A 14 -5.29 -0.18 3.71
CA LEU A 14 -5.47 1.27 3.80
C LEU A 14 -6.73 1.62 4.58
N ALA A 15 -7.80 0.87 4.40
CA ALA A 15 -9.03 1.07 5.16
C ALA A 15 -8.81 0.87 6.66
N GLY A 16 -7.92 -0.05 7.03
CA GLY A 16 -7.56 -0.27 8.43
C GLY A 16 -6.66 0.82 8.99
N VAL A 17 -5.73 1.31 8.19
CA VAL A 17 -4.79 2.37 8.60
C VAL A 17 -5.50 3.74 8.65
N LYS A 18 -6.37 4.00 7.69
CA LYS A 18 -7.13 5.25 7.58
C LYS A 18 -8.60 4.92 7.37
N PRO A 19 -9.35 4.68 8.45
CA PRO A 19 -10.76 4.23 8.33
C PRO A 19 -11.67 5.21 7.60
N LYS A 20 -11.27 6.48 7.50
CA LYS A 20 -12.08 7.49 6.80
C LYS A 20 -11.87 7.50 5.30
N LEU A 21 -10.87 6.76 4.79
CA LEU A 21 -10.66 6.66 3.35
C LEU A 21 -11.78 5.87 2.71
N ASP A 22 -12.26 6.39 1.58
CA ASP A 22 -13.23 5.66 0.75
C ASP A 22 -12.47 4.80 -0.23
N PRO A 23 -12.54 3.46 -0.12
CA PRO A 23 -11.78 2.58 -1.03
C PRO A 23 -12.11 2.80 -2.50
N SER A 24 -13.32 3.27 -2.81
CA SER A 24 -13.71 3.51 -4.20
C SER A 24 -12.97 4.70 -4.82
N ASN A 25 -12.37 5.56 -4.00
CA ASN A 25 -11.60 6.72 -4.46
C ASN A 25 -10.12 6.43 -4.58
N ILE A 26 -9.68 5.22 -4.25
CA ILE A 26 -8.28 4.83 -4.34
C ILE A 26 -8.00 4.25 -5.72
N SER A 27 -6.94 4.74 -6.37
CA SER A 27 -6.49 4.22 -7.66
C SER A 27 -4.99 3.98 -7.64
N PHE A 28 -4.47 3.36 -8.69
CA PHE A 28 -3.03 3.15 -8.81
C PHE A 28 -2.25 4.46 -8.81
N ASP A 29 -2.86 5.52 -9.33
CA ASP A 29 -2.22 6.82 -9.44
C ASP A 29 -2.38 7.69 -8.19
N SER A 30 -3.16 7.24 -7.22
CA SER A 30 -3.36 8.00 -5.97
C SER A 30 -2.04 8.19 -5.26
N LYS A 31 -1.73 9.43 -4.90
CA LYS A 31 -0.52 9.73 -4.16
C LYS A 31 -0.74 9.49 -2.68
N LEU A 32 0.16 8.72 -2.09
CA LEU A 32 0.00 8.27 -0.71
C LEU A 32 -0.09 9.44 0.26
N LEU A 33 0.83 10.39 0.16
CA LEU A 33 0.87 11.51 1.09
C LEU A 33 -0.20 12.54 0.79
N THR A 34 -0.26 13.03 -0.45
CA THR A 34 -1.10 14.18 -0.79
C THR A 34 -2.55 13.81 -1.03
N ASP A 35 -2.81 12.66 -1.63
CA ASP A 35 -4.17 12.25 -1.96
C ASP A 35 -4.82 11.46 -0.82
N LEU A 36 -4.04 10.62 -0.15
CA LEU A 36 -4.57 9.70 0.86
C LEU A 36 -4.20 10.07 2.29
N GLY A 37 -3.31 11.05 2.46
CA GLY A 37 -2.89 11.48 3.78
C GLY A 37 -2.06 10.43 4.54
N ILE A 38 -1.35 9.59 3.82
CA ILE A 38 -0.50 8.56 4.43
C ILE A 38 0.85 9.19 4.78
N ASP A 39 0.98 9.63 6.02
CA ASP A 39 2.23 10.21 6.53
C ASP A 39 3.23 9.10 6.92
N SER A 40 4.35 9.50 7.54
CA SER A 40 5.42 8.55 7.89
C SER A 40 4.93 7.45 8.82
N LEU A 41 4.13 7.80 9.83
CA LEU A 41 3.61 6.80 10.77
C LEU A 41 2.63 5.86 10.07
N SER A 42 1.72 6.42 9.29
CA SER A 42 0.75 5.62 8.54
C SER A 42 1.46 4.72 7.53
N MET A 43 2.53 5.22 6.91
CA MET A 43 3.31 4.43 5.96
C MET A 43 3.99 3.25 6.66
N LEU A 44 4.50 3.45 7.87
CA LEU A 44 5.08 2.37 8.65
C LEU A 44 4.04 1.29 8.95
N LEU A 45 2.85 1.70 9.39
CA LEU A 45 1.76 0.76 9.67
C LEU A 45 1.35 0.01 8.40
N LEU A 46 1.25 0.72 7.29
CA LEU A 46 0.94 0.12 6.00
C LEU A 46 1.98 -0.93 5.61
N SER A 47 3.25 -0.59 5.76
CA SER A 47 4.36 -1.50 5.41
C SER A 47 4.32 -2.77 6.25
N LEU A 48 4.11 -2.64 7.56
CA LEU A 48 4.06 -3.80 8.44
C LEU A 48 2.88 -4.69 8.11
N ALA A 49 1.71 -4.10 7.85
CA ALA A 49 0.52 -4.87 7.50
C ALA A 49 0.70 -5.58 6.16
N ALA A 50 1.32 -4.91 5.19
CA ALA A 50 1.56 -5.50 3.88
C ALA A 50 2.56 -6.65 3.94
N GLU A 51 3.63 -6.49 4.72
CA GLU A 51 4.60 -7.58 4.92
C GLU A 51 3.93 -8.82 5.48
N ASN A 52 3.03 -8.62 6.42
CA ASN A 52 2.32 -9.72 7.06
C ASN A 52 1.30 -10.36 6.10
N LYS A 53 0.54 -9.52 5.41
CA LYS A 53 -0.53 -9.98 4.53
C LYS A 53 0.01 -10.71 3.29
N PHE A 54 1.09 -10.20 2.71
CA PHE A 54 1.65 -10.74 1.47
C PHE A 54 2.89 -11.58 1.67
N ASN A 55 3.30 -11.78 2.91
CA ASN A 55 4.45 -12.60 3.27
C ASN A 55 5.71 -12.18 2.51
N MET A 56 6.06 -10.90 2.62
CA MET A 56 7.20 -10.30 1.94
C MET A 56 7.84 -9.27 2.87
N ARG A 57 8.93 -8.65 2.44
CA ARG A 57 9.63 -7.63 3.22
C ARG A 57 9.93 -6.41 2.36
N PHE A 58 9.73 -5.24 2.94
CA PHE A 58 10.15 -3.98 2.31
C PHE A 58 11.59 -3.68 2.73
N ALA A 59 12.40 -3.24 1.76
CA ALA A 59 13.73 -2.72 2.07
C ALA A 59 13.59 -1.40 2.82
N SER A 60 14.53 -1.12 3.74
CA SER A 60 14.42 0.04 4.62
C SER A 60 14.59 1.38 3.90
N ASP A 61 15.19 1.38 2.72
CA ASP A 61 15.46 2.59 1.96
C ASP A 61 14.47 2.83 0.82
N VAL A 62 13.41 2.03 0.73
CA VAL A 62 12.42 2.17 -0.33
C VAL A 62 11.47 3.32 -0.03
N LYS A 63 11.18 4.11 -1.07
CA LYS A 63 10.22 5.20 -0.98
C LYS A 63 9.17 5.03 -2.07
N PHE A 64 7.92 5.30 -1.70
CA PHE A 64 6.79 5.16 -2.61
C PHE A 64 6.07 6.49 -2.72
N GLU A 65 5.66 6.84 -3.92
CA GLU A 65 4.87 8.04 -4.17
C GLU A 65 3.40 7.70 -4.34
N THR A 66 3.10 6.63 -5.08
CA THR A 66 1.73 6.26 -5.39
C THR A 66 1.38 4.87 -4.88
N VAL A 67 0.07 4.59 -4.87
CA VAL A 67 -0.43 3.26 -4.54
C VAL A 67 0.14 2.22 -5.53
N GLY A 68 0.23 2.59 -6.81
CA GLY A 68 0.80 1.71 -7.82
C GLY A 68 2.24 1.32 -7.54
N ASP A 69 3.03 2.26 -7.01
CA ASP A 69 4.42 1.97 -6.64
C ASP A 69 4.50 0.88 -5.59
N VAL A 70 3.63 0.95 -4.58
CA VAL A 70 3.57 -0.06 -3.53
C VAL A 70 3.12 -1.41 -4.10
N CYS A 71 2.10 -1.39 -4.96
CA CYS A 71 1.60 -2.60 -5.59
C CYS A 71 2.67 -3.28 -6.42
N ASP A 72 3.41 -2.53 -7.21
CA ASP A 72 4.48 -3.06 -8.05
C ASP A 72 5.59 -3.69 -7.21
N TYR A 73 5.96 -3.04 -6.11
CA TYR A 73 6.97 -3.59 -5.21
C TYR A 73 6.51 -4.91 -4.60
N ILE A 74 5.28 -4.95 -4.09
CA ILE A 74 4.73 -6.15 -3.46
C ILE A 74 4.65 -7.29 -4.48
N LEU A 75 4.16 -6.99 -5.67
CA LEU A 75 4.02 -8.01 -6.72
C LEU A 75 5.38 -8.62 -7.07
N LYS A 76 6.39 -7.80 -7.18
CA LYS A 76 7.75 -8.25 -7.48
C LYS A 76 8.35 -9.03 -6.32
N ALA A 77 8.17 -8.56 -5.09
CA ALA A 77 8.78 -9.17 -3.91
C ALA A 77 8.10 -10.48 -3.52
N ALA A 78 6.79 -10.59 -3.75
CA ALA A 78 6.02 -11.77 -3.36
C ALA A 78 6.03 -12.88 -4.42
N ASN A 79 6.50 -12.59 -5.60
CA ASN A 79 6.62 -13.61 -6.65
C ASN A 79 7.94 -14.39 -6.50
#